data_60d1371a82e6399435d45ee086d02350
#
_entry.id   60d1371a82e6399435d45ee086d02350
#
_cell.length_a   1.000
_cell.length_b   1.000
_cell.length_c   1.000
_cell.angle_alpha   90.00
_cell.angle_beta   90.00
_cell.angle_gamma   90.00
#
_symmetry.space_group_name_H-M   'P 1'
#
loop_
_entity.id
_entity.type
_entity.pdbx_description
1 polymer ?
#
loop_
_entity_poly.entity_id
_entity_poly.type
_entity_poly.pdbx_seq_one_letter_code
_entity_poly.pdbx_strand_id
1 'polypeptide(L)' 'MNSKRKALLEARNQWQIDIQMYKDFLKGETKTFEGRYGAEEYIMMAENRLKDIKQKLERMGK' A
#
# COMPACT_ATOMS: atom_id res chain seq x y z
N MET A 1 -6.37 1.41 25.78
CA MET A 1 -6.63 1.77 24.39
C MET A 1 -5.37 2.08 23.63
N ASN A 2 -5.26 1.60 22.43
CA ASN A 2 -4.01 1.74 21.68
C ASN A 2 -4.21 2.57 20.42
N SER A 3 -4.02 3.88 20.54
CA SER A 3 -4.19 4.78 19.40
C SER A 3 -3.12 4.56 18.33
N LYS A 4 -1.93 4.09 18.70
CA LYS A 4 -0.91 3.75 17.71
C LYS A 4 -1.36 2.59 16.84
N ARG A 5 -1.95 1.57 17.47
CA ARG A 5 -2.45 0.42 16.74
C ARG A 5 -3.56 0.82 15.77
N LYS A 6 -4.47 1.66 16.24
CA LYS A 6 -5.56 2.14 15.39
C LYS A 6 -5.01 2.91 14.20
N ALA A 7 -4.03 3.78 14.42
CA ALA A 7 -3.42 4.54 13.34
C ALA A 7 -2.73 3.63 12.33
N LEU A 8 -2.07 2.58 12.82
CA LEU A 8 -1.41 1.62 11.92
C LEU A 8 -2.43 0.82 11.11
N LEU A 9 -3.54 0.44 11.72
CA LEU A 9 -4.59 -0.27 11.00
C LEU A 9 -5.21 0.59 9.91
N GLU A 10 -5.43 1.87 10.20
CA GLU A 10 -5.95 2.80 9.21
C GLU A 10 -4.95 3.00 8.08
N ALA A 11 -3.68 3.15 8.41
CA ALA A 11 -2.64 3.30 7.40
C ALA A 11 -2.54 2.06 6.53
N ARG A 12 -2.62 0.87 7.14
CA ARG A 12 -2.60 -0.38 6.39
C ARG A 12 -3.75 -0.43 5.39
N ASN A 13 -4.95 -0.10 5.86
CA ASN A 13 -6.12 -0.12 4.98
C ASN A 13 -5.97 0.87 3.84
N GLN A 14 -5.46 2.06 4.12
CA GLN A 14 -5.28 3.07 3.09
C GLN A 14 -4.27 2.63 2.04
N TRP A 15 -3.14 2.07 2.48
CA TRP A 15 -2.13 1.58 1.54
C TRP A 15 -2.67 0.43 0.69
N GLN A 16 -3.46 -0.46 1.27
CA GLN A 16 -4.06 -1.56 0.53
C GLN A 16 -5.02 -1.05 -0.54
N ILE A 17 -5.81 -0.05 -0.21
CA ILE A 17 -6.73 0.57 -1.17
C ILE A 17 -5.94 1.22 -2.31
N ASP A 18 -4.92 1.99 -1.97
CA ASP A 18 -4.10 2.66 -2.97
C ASP A 18 -3.43 1.66 -3.91
N ILE A 19 -2.86 0.60 -3.36
CA ILE A 19 -2.20 -0.43 -4.16
C ILE A 19 -3.20 -1.05 -5.13
N GLN A 20 -4.40 -1.37 -4.65
CA GLN A 20 -5.41 -1.97 -5.50
C GLN A 20 -5.84 -1.03 -6.62
N MET A 21 -5.98 0.25 -6.31
CA MET A 21 -6.32 1.25 -7.32
C MET A 21 -5.28 1.31 -8.42
N TYR A 22 -4.00 1.31 -8.04
CA TYR A 22 -2.93 1.34 -9.04
C TYR A 22 -2.83 0.06 -9.83
N LYS A 23 -3.09 -1.07 -9.20
CA LYS A 23 -3.12 -2.35 -9.92
C LYS A 23 -4.26 -2.38 -10.93
N ASP A 24 -5.42 -1.86 -10.55
CA ASP A 24 -6.56 -1.77 -11.47
C ASP A 24 -6.24 -0.81 -12.63
N PHE A 25 -5.55 0.29 -12.32
CA PHE A 25 -5.09 1.20 -13.36
C PHE A 25 -4.21 0.48 -14.39
N LEU A 26 -3.31 -0.37 -13.91
CA LEU A 26 -2.40 -1.09 -14.80
C LEU A 26 -3.08 -2.14 -15.67
N LYS A 27 -4.28 -2.56 -15.29
CA LYS A 27 -5.05 -3.50 -16.11
C LYS A 27 -5.62 -2.85 -17.35
N GLY A 28 -5.69 -1.52 -17.42
CA GLY A 28 -6.18 -0.81 -18.57
C GLY A 28 -5.30 -1.02 -19.79
N GLU A 29 -5.91 -1.04 -20.97
CA GLU A 29 -5.21 -1.38 -22.21
C GLU A 29 -4.41 -0.25 -22.82
N THR A 30 -4.77 0.98 -22.51
CA THR A 30 -4.19 2.16 -23.17
C THR A 30 -3.30 2.95 -22.22
N LYS A 31 -2.28 2.30 -21.67
CA LYS A 31 -1.37 2.98 -20.78
C LYS A 31 -0.06 3.31 -21.47
N THR A 32 0.43 4.52 -21.26
CA THR A 32 1.74 4.89 -21.77
C THR A 32 2.82 4.17 -20.93
N PHE A 33 3.98 4.02 -21.52
CA PHE A 33 5.11 3.43 -20.79
C PHE A 33 5.40 4.19 -19.50
N GLU A 34 5.40 5.52 -19.57
CA GLU A 34 5.68 6.35 -18.40
C GLU A 34 4.64 6.17 -17.30
N GLY A 35 3.37 6.09 -17.70
CA GLY A 35 2.30 5.88 -16.72
C GLY A 35 2.41 4.55 -16.03
N ARG A 36 2.74 3.50 -16.79
CA ARG A 36 2.91 2.16 -16.21
C ARG A 36 4.11 2.12 -15.25
N TYR A 37 5.21 2.70 -15.69
CA TYR A 37 6.44 2.71 -14.89
C TYR A 37 6.21 3.44 -13.56
N GLY A 38 5.58 4.61 -13.61
CA GLY A 38 5.29 5.37 -12.40
C GLY A 38 4.37 4.62 -11.46
N ALA A 39 3.34 3.96 -12.02
CA ALA A 39 2.40 3.19 -11.20
C ALA A 39 3.09 1.99 -10.55
N GLU A 40 3.94 1.29 -11.30
CA GLU A 40 4.66 0.15 -10.76
C GLU A 40 5.62 0.56 -9.65
N GLU A 41 6.31 1.68 -9.81
CA GLU A 41 7.19 2.20 -8.77
C GLU A 41 6.41 2.57 -7.51
N TYR A 42 5.26 3.21 -7.70
CA TYR A 42 4.41 3.55 -6.56
C TYR A 42 3.96 2.30 -5.81
N ILE A 43 3.56 1.27 -6.56
CA ILE A 43 3.13 0.01 -5.94
C ILE A 43 4.27 -0.60 -5.14
N MET A 44 5.48 -0.62 -5.68
CA MET A 44 6.64 -1.15 -4.95
C MET A 44 6.87 -0.40 -3.65
N MET A 45 6.84 0.92 -3.71
CA MET A 45 7.01 1.74 -2.52
C MET A 45 5.90 1.47 -1.51
N ALA A 46 4.66 1.43 -1.98
CA ALA A 46 3.50 1.21 -1.13
C ALA A 46 3.53 -0.16 -0.49
N GLU A 47 3.96 -1.18 -1.23
CA GLU A 47 4.07 -2.53 -0.68
C GLU A 47 5.15 -2.60 0.40
N ASN A 48 6.25 -1.89 0.22
CA ASN A 48 7.28 -1.81 1.25
C ASN A 48 6.76 -1.13 2.52
N ARG A 49 6.01 -0.05 2.35
CA ARG A 49 5.40 0.63 3.49
C ARG A 49 4.39 -0.28 4.20
N LEU A 50 3.60 -0.99 3.41
CA LEU A 50 2.61 -1.91 3.96
C LEU A 50 3.28 -3.02 4.76
N LYS A 51 4.37 -3.57 4.24
CA LYS A 51 5.13 -4.60 4.93
C LYS A 51 5.63 -4.10 6.28
N ASP A 52 6.16 -2.88 6.31
CA ASP A 52 6.64 -2.27 7.55
C ASP A 52 5.52 -2.11 8.57
N ILE A 53 4.35 -1.65 8.10
CA ILE A 53 3.20 -1.48 8.97
C ILE A 53 2.75 -2.82 9.54
N LYS A 54 2.70 -3.84 8.71
CA LYS A 54 2.31 -5.18 9.16
C LYS A 54 3.27 -5.73 10.23
N GLN A 55 4.57 -5.49 10.05
CA GLN A 55 5.56 -5.90 11.05
C GLN A 55 5.35 -5.18 12.38
N LYS A 56 5.07 -3.90 12.32
CA LYS A 56 4.81 -3.13 13.53
C LYS A 56 3.56 -3.64 14.26
N LEU A 57 2.51 -3.96 13.48
CA LEU A 57 1.29 -4.50 14.07
C LEU A 57 1.53 -5.86 14.74
N GLU A 58 2.36 -6.70 14.11
CA GLU A 58 2.70 -7.99 14.71
C GLU A 58 3.38 -7.82 16.05
N ARG A 59 4.31 -6.89 16.13
CA ARG A 59 5.02 -6.62 17.39
C ARG A 59 4.06 -6.14 18.47
N MET A 60 3.09 -5.33 18.09
CA MET A 60 2.13 -4.79 19.04
C MET A 60 1.11 -5.82 19.48
N GLY A 61 0.91 -6.85 18.68
CA GLY A 61 -0.03 -7.91 19.00
C GLY A 61 0.46 -8.90 20.03
N LYS A 62 1.70 -8.80 20.43
CA LYS A 62 2.28 -9.73 21.43
C LYS A 62 2.31 -9.15 22.84
#